data_3eb81d453d2ce23d132675a3b1130964
#
_entry.id   3eb81d453d2ce23d132675a3b1130964
#
_cell.length_a   1.000
_cell.length_b   1.000
_cell.length_c   1.000
_cell.angle_alpha   90.00
_cell.angle_beta   90.00
_cell.angle_gamma   90.00
#
_symmetry.space_group_name_H-M   'P 1'
#
loop_
_entity.id
_entity.type
_entity.pdbx_description
1 polymer ?
#
loop_
_entity_poly.entity_id
_entity_poly.type
_entity_poly.pdbx_seq_one_letter_code
_entity_poly.pdbx_strand_id
1 'polypeptide(L)'
;HPRHPYVGDLVHTAFSGSHQDAIRKGFAQQDPNGIWEVPYLPIDPADIGRSYEAVIRVNSQSGKGGITYLLEQEYGISLPRRMQIEFSQVVQGETDRLGLELTAAQIHGLLEKEYLQATSPYALIRHRLQEENGTSAVDVEVLNQGNTLHWRGLGKGPLEALVAGLPVA
;
A
#
# COMPACT_ATOMS: atom_id res chain seq x y z
N HIS A 1 -19.47 21.07 -16.26
CA HIS A 1 -20.02 19.84 -15.72
C HIS A 1 -18.90 18.78 -15.61
N PRO A 2 -18.74 18.06 -14.48
CA PRO A 2 -17.65 17.09 -14.26
C PRO A 2 -17.51 16.03 -15.36
N ARG A 3 -18.62 15.63 -15.98
CA ARG A 3 -18.66 14.66 -17.07
C ARG A 3 -18.63 15.29 -18.47
N HIS A 4 -18.27 16.57 -18.58
CA HIS A 4 -18.17 17.19 -19.91
C HIS A 4 -17.04 16.55 -20.71
N PRO A 5 -17.25 16.11 -21.98
CA PRO A 5 -16.21 15.55 -22.82
C PRO A 5 -15.02 16.51 -22.96
N TYR A 6 -13.79 16.01 -22.84
CA TYR A 6 -12.50 16.68 -22.98
C TYR A 6 -12.13 17.71 -21.92
N VAL A 7 -13.09 18.33 -21.23
CA VAL A 7 -12.84 19.41 -20.26
C VAL A 7 -13.45 19.18 -18.88
N GLY A 8 -14.22 18.12 -18.69
CA GLY A 8 -14.79 17.76 -17.38
C GLY A 8 -13.74 17.21 -16.42
N ASP A 9 -14.05 17.19 -15.13
CA ASP A 9 -13.12 16.75 -14.08
C ASP A 9 -12.77 15.27 -14.17
N LEU A 10 -13.61 14.45 -14.83
CA LEU A 10 -13.43 13.01 -14.96
C LEU A 10 -12.76 12.57 -16.28
N VAL A 11 -12.41 13.51 -17.16
CA VAL A 11 -11.84 13.18 -18.49
C VAL A 11 -10.55 12.39 -18.41
N HIS A 12 -9.71 12.71 -17.43
CA HIS A 12 -8.42 12.06 -17.23
C HIS A 12 -8.45 11.00 -16.11
N THR A 13 -9.64 10.66 -15.60
CA THR A 13 -9.76 9.74 -14.46
C THR A 13 -9.96 8.30 -14.93
N ALA A 14 -9.15 7.39 -14.40
CA ALA A 14 -9.29 5.95 -14.60
C ALA A 14 -9.73 5.27 -13.30
N PHE A 15 -10.78 4.45 -13.38
CA PHE A 15 -11.29 3.65 -12.25
C PHE A 15 -10.95 2.16 -12.37
N SER A 16 -10.83 1.66 -13.60
CA SER A 16 -10.48 0.27 -13.85
C SER A 16 -9.02 -0.02 -13.48
N GLY A 17 -8.78 -1.08 -12.70
CA GLY A 17 -7.45 -1.47 -12.28
C GLY A 17 -6.50 -1.77 -13.45
N SER A 18 -6.99 -2.32 -14.56
CA SER A 18 -6.18 -2.56 -15.77
C SER A 18 -5.78 -1.27 -16.46
N HIS A 19 -6.67 -0.28 -16.53
CA HIS A 19 -6.36 1.03 -17.08
C HIS A 19 -5.37 1.78 -16.19
N GLN A 20 -5.58 1.76 -14.89
CA GLN A 20 -4.67 2.37 -13.91
C GLN A 20 -3.26 1.77 -13.99
N ASP A 21 -3.13 0.44 -14.12
CA ASP A 21 -1.84 -0.22 -14.29
C ASP A 21 -1.17 0.14 -15.63
N ALA A 22 -1.94 0.25 -16.71
CA ALA A 22 -1.42 0.69 -18.01
C ALA A 22 -0.94 2.14 -17.98
N ILE A 23 -1.71 3.05 -17.36
CA ILE A 23 -1.33 4.46 -17.17
C ILE A 23 -0.05 4.55 -16.33
N ARG A 24 0.02 3.82 -15.21
CA ARG A 24 1.21 3.77 -14.35
C ARG A 24 2.46 3.34 -15.14
N LYS A 25 2.36 2.29 -15.94
CA LYS A 25 3.45 1.82 -16.80
C LYS A 25 3.81 2.84 -17.87
N GLY A 26 2.81 3.50 -18.46
CA GLY A 26 3.00 4.58 -19.42
C GLY A 26 3.79 5.74 -18.81
N PHE A 27 3.42 6.22 -17.65
CA PHE A 27 4.17 7.28 -16.95
C PHE A 27 5.62 6.88 -16.65
N ALA A 28 5.86 5.63 -16.24
CA ALA A 28 7.21 5.14 -15.97
C ALA A 28 8.10 5.04 -17.21
N GLN A 29 7.51 4.97 -18.42
CA GLN A 29 8.21 4.86 -19.69
C GLN A 29 8.20 6.16 -20.51
N GLN A 30 7.38 7.14 -20.12
CA GLN A 30 7.26 8.42 -20.84
C GLN A 30 8.60 9.17 -20.81
N ASP A 31 9.13 9.50 -21.98
CA ASP A 31 10.25 10.43 -22.09
C ASP A 31 9.75 11.85 -21.78
N PRO A 32 10.33 12.55 -20.78
CA PRO A 32 9.92 13.91 -20.43
C PRO A 32 10.00 14.93 -21.57
N ASN A 33 10.85 14.67 -22.58
CA ASN A 33 11.03 15.52 -23.74
C ASN A 33 10.46 14.89 -25.02
N GLY A 34 9.81 13.75 -24.93
CA GLY A 34 9.26 13.00 -26.05
C GLY A 34 7.80 13.37 -26.34
N ILE A 35 7.25 12.72 -27.36
CA ILE A 35 5.82 12.79 -27.67
C ILE A 35 5.05 12.11 -26.53
N TRP A 36 3.89 12.67 -26.16
CA TRP A 36 3.02 12.07 -25.16
C TRP A 36 2.41 10.75 -25.66
N GLU A 37 2.70 9.65 -24.96
CA GLU A 37 2.29 8.28 -25.36
C GLU A 37 1.66 7.50 -24.20
N VAL A 38 1.22 8.17 -23.14
CA VAL A 38 0.61 7.49 -22.00
C VAL A 38 -0.76 6.91 -22.38
N PRO A 39 -0.97 5.59 -22.21
CA PRO A 39 -2.23 4.94 -22.58
C PRO A 39 -3.43 5.56 -21.84
N TYR A 40 -4.58 5.62 -22.51
CA TYR A 40 -5.84 6.15 -22.00
C TYR A 40 -5.85 7.65 -21.66
N LEU A 41 -4.74 8.35 -21.77
CA LEU A 41 -4.64 9.79 -21.59
C LEU A 41 -4.33 10.45 -22.93
N PRO A 42 -5.34 10.99 -23.64
CA PRO A 42 -5.15 11.55 -24.99
C PRO A 42 -4.33 12.85 -25.00
N ILE A 43 -4.17 13.49 -23.86
CA ILE A 43 -3.42 14.75 -23.68
C ILE A 43 -2.74 14.64 -22.30
N ASP A 44 -1.54 15.22 -22.17
CA ASP A 44 -0.91 15.40 -20.87
C ASP A 44 -1.79 16.35 -20.01
N PRO A 45 -2.26 15.91 -18.85
CA PRO A 45 -3.01 16.78 -17.93
C PRO A 45 -2.28 18.08 -17.60
N ALA A 46 -0.96 18.06 -17.50
CA ALA A 46 -0.13 19.23 -17.21
C ALA A 46 -0.25 20.31 -18.29
N ASP A 47 -0.40 19.95 -19.57
CA ASP A 47 -0.56 20.89 -20.68
C ASP A 47 -1.82 21.74 -20.58
N ILE A 48 -2.81 21.28 -19.83
CA ILE A 48 -4.07 21.98 -19.61
C ILE A 48 -4.23 22.46 -18.16
N GLY A 49 -3.12 22.57 -17.42
CA GLY A 49 -3.10 23.08 -16.05
C GLY A 49 -3.74 22.16 -15.01
N ARG A 50 -3.77 20.83 -15.26
CA ARG A 50 -4.27 19.83 -14.32
C ARG A 50 -3.12 19.02 -13.72
N SER A 51 -3.32 18.51 -12.50
CA SER A 51 -2.38 17.59 -11.86
C SER A 51 -2.68 16.14 -12.26
N TYR A 52 -1.70 15.26 -12.03
CA TYR A 52 -1.87 13.81 -12.22
C TYR A 52 -2.67 13.14 -11.10
N GLU A 53 -2.91 13.81 -10.00
CA GLU A 53 -3.67 13.30 -8.84
C GLU A 53 -5.09 12.83 -9.20
N ALA A 54 -5.73 13.52 -10.15
CA ALA A 54 -7.08 13.17 -10.59
C ALA A 54 -7.14 11.95 -11.53
N VAL A 55 -6.00 11.48 -12.03
CA VAL A 55 -5.94 10.43 -13.06
C VAL A 55 -6.22 9.06 -12.46
N ILE A 56 -5.66 8.78 -11.29
CA ILE A 56 -5.85 7.49 -10.61
C ILE A 56 -6.62 7.72 -9.31
N ARG A 57 -7.85 7.22 -9.28
CA ARG A 57 -8.72 7.26 -8.10
C ARG A 57 -8.96 5.85 -7.58
N VAL A 58 -9.00 5.71 -6.29
CA VAL A 58 -9.22 4.43 -5.62
C VAL A 58 -10.63 4.36 -5.05
N ASN A 59 -11.41 3.44 -5.59
CA ASN A 59 -12.73 3.07 -5.10
C ASN A 59 -12.85 1.54 -5.00
N SER A 60 -14.02 1.01 -4.69
CA SER A 60 -14.28 -0.43 -4.56
C SER A 60 -13.98 -1.26 -5.82
N GLN A 61 -13.91 -0.62 -6.99
CA GLN A 61 -13.56 -1.27 -8.27
C GLN A 61 -12.09 -1.10 -8.65
N SER A 62 -11.33 -0.32 -7.89
CA SER A 62 -9.93 -0.08 -8.15
C SER A 62 -9.09 -1.28 -7.70
N GLY A 63 -8.32 -1.82 -8.63
CA GLY A 63 -7.39 -2.91 -8.33
C GLY A 63 -6.14 -2.45 -7.59
N LYS A 64 -5.31 -3.41 -7.20
CA LYS A 64 -4.01 -3.17 -6.53
C LYS A 64 -3.09 -2.17 -7.24
N GLY A 65 -3.20 -2.03 -8.57
CA GLY A 65 -2.35 -1.13 -9.37
C GLY A 65 -2.52 0.33 -8.99
N GLY A 66 -3.75 0.80 -8.79
CA GLY A 66 -4.03 2.19 -8.38
C GLY A 66 -3.55 2.48 -6.96
N ILE A 67 -3.76 1.54 -6.03
CA ILE A 67 -3.30 1.65 -4.64
C ILE A 67 -1.77 1.74 -4.59
N THR A 68 -1.09 0.84 -5.29
CA THR A 68 0.38 0.81 -5.36
C THR A 68 0.93 2.10 -5.94
N TYR A 69 0.34 2.58 -7.03
CA TYR A 69 0.76 3.82 -7.67
C TYR A 69 0.67 5.01 -6.71
N LEU A 70 -0.46 5.19 -6.01
CA LEU A 70 -0.62 6.30 -5.07
C LEU A 70 0.38 6.25 -3.92
N LEU A 71 0.64 5.06 -3.37
CA LEU A 71 1.64 4.90 -2.31
C LEU A 71 3.07 5.17 -2.81
N GLU A 72 3.42 4.75 -4.03
CA GLU A 72 4.73 5.06 -4.62
C GLU A 72 4.91 6.54 -4.90
N GLN A 73 3.91 7.19 -5.51
CA GLN A 73 4.03 8.60 -5.94
C GLN A 73 3.99 9.58 -4.77
N GLU A 74 3.07 9.37 -3.83
CA GLU A 74 2.83 10.33 -2.75
C GLU A 74 3.73 10.08 -1.52
N TYR A 75 4.12 8.82 -1.28
CA TYR A 75 4.84 8.42 -0.06
C TYR A 75 6.14 7.67 -0.32
N GLY A 76 6.50 7.38 -1.57
CA GLY A 76 7.70 6.62 -1.92
C GLY A 76 7.67 5.17 -1.42
N ILE A 77 6.47 4.61 -1.14
CA ILE A 77 6.31 3.29 -0.56
C ILE A 77 6.06 2.26 -1.66
N SER A 78 7.01 1.35 -1.85
CA SER A 78 6.88 0.22 -2.78
C SER A 78 6.60 -1.06 -2.00
N LEU A 79 5.39 -1.61 -2.14
CA LEU A 79 4.97 -2.82 -1.44
C LEU A 79 5.38 -4.09 -2.19
N PRO A 80 5.84 -5.16 -1.51
CA PRO A 80 6.01 -6.48 -2.10
C PRO A 80 4.69 -7.01 -2.69
N ARG A 81 4.78 -7.77 -3.80
CA ARG A 81 3.58 -8.22 -4.55
C ARG A 81 2.51 -8.91 -3.70
N ARG A 82 2.90 -9.74 -2.72
CA ARG A 82 1.93 -10.41 -1.84
C ARG A 82 1.20 -9.40 -0.95
N MET A 83 1.93 -8.44 -0.41
CA MET A 83 1.36 -7.37 0.41
C MET A 83 0.45 -6.44 -0.40
N GLN A 84 0.77 -6.17 -1.68
CA GLN A 84 -0.12 -5.43 -2.58
C GLN A 84 -1.48 -6.12 -2.74
N ILE A 85 -1.48 -7.45 -2.87
CA ILE A 85 -2.72 -8.24 -3.02
C ILE A 85 -3.55 -8.19 -1.73
N GLU A 86 -2.92 -8.45 -0.60
CA GLU A 86 -3.57 -8.44 0.71
C GLU A 86 -4.08 -7.04 1.06
N PHE A 87 -3.24 -6.03 0.96
CA PHE A 87 -3.62 -4.65 1.27
C PHE A 87 -4.72 -4.11 0.35
N SER A 88 -4.78 -4.55 -0.90
CA SER A 88 -5.89 -4.19 -1.79
C SER A 88 -7.25 -4.66 -1.28
N GLN A 89 -7.31 -5.78 -0.57
CA GLN A 89 -8.54 -6.26 0.06
C GLN A 89 -8.95 -5.40 1.27
N VAL A 90 -7.97 -4.95 2.06
CA VAL A 90 -8.19 -4.01 3.17
C VAL A 90 -8.78 -2.69 2.66
N VAL A 91 -8.16 -2.12 1.62
CA VAL A 91 -8.63 -0.87 0.99
C VAL A 91 -10.01 -1.05 0.38
N GLN A 92 -10.27 -2.18 -0.32
CA GLN A 92 -11.57 -2.47 -0.89
C GLN A 92 -12.65 -2.59 0.20
N GLY A 93 -12.39 -3.30 1.28
CA GLY A 93 -13.33 -3.40 2.40
C GLY A 93 -13.69 -2.03 2.99
N GLU A 94 -12.72 -1.12 3.10
CA GLU A 94 -12.96 0.22 3.60
C GLU A 94 -13.74 1.10 2.60
N THR A 95 -13.43 1.02 1.31
CA THR A 95 -14.20 1.73 0.27
C THR A 95 -15.64 1.23 0.16
N ASP A 96 -15.87 -0.08 0.28
CA ASP A 96 -17.22 -0.68 0.29
C ASP A 96 -18.00 -0.21 1.52
N ARG A 97 -17.36 -0.15 2.69
CA ARG A 97 -17.97 0.33 3.94
C ARG A 97 -18.36 1.80 3.88
N LEU A 98 -17.54 2.65 3.27
CA LEU A 98 -17.76 4.09 3.21
C LEU A 98 -18.63 4.51 2.01
N GLY A 99 -18.65 3.70 0.94
CA GLY A 99 -19.29 4.05 -0.32
C GLY A 99 -18.64 5.24 -1.04
N LEU A 100 -17.37 5.54 -0.71
CA LEU A 100 -16.63 6.71 -1.21
C LEU A 100 -15.27 6.29 -1.77
N GLU A 101 -14.71 7.16 -2.60
CA GLU A 101 -13.32 7.07 -3.05
C GLU A 101 -12.38 7.44 -1.89
N LEU A 102 -11.23 6.76 -1.80
CA LEU A 102 -10.20 7.08 -0.83
C LEU A 102 -9.09 7.93 -1.45
N THR A 103 -8.64 8.90 -0.69
CA THR A 103 -7.47 9.72 -1.01
C THR A 103 -6.17 8.95 -0.69
N ALA A 104 -5.03 9.38 -1.25
CA ALA A 104 -3.72 8.82 -0.95
C ALA A 104 -3.43 8.85 0.57
N ALA A 105 -3.78 9.93 1.26
CA ALA A 105 -3.60 10.05 2.71
C ALA A 105 -4.44 9.04 3.50
N GLN A 106 -5.67 8.76 3.09
CA GLN A 106 -6.51 7.75 3.73
C GLN A 106 -5.97 6.34 3.50
N ILE A 107 -5.47 6.05 2.28
CA ILE A 107 -4.84 4.77 1.95
C ILE A 107 -3.56 4.58 2.78
N HIS A 108 -2.72 5.60 2.90
CA HIS A 108 -1.53 5.55 3.76
C HIS A 108 -1.89 5.32 5.24
N GLY A 109 -2.88 6.03 5.76
CA GLY A 109 -3.38 5.81 7.13
C GLY A 109 -3.92 4.40 7.37
N LEU A 110 -4.56 3.79 6.36
CA LEU A 110 -4.97 2.38 6.43
C LEU A 110 -3.76 1.44 6.47
N LEU A 111 -2.71 1.72 5.69
CA LEU A 111 -1.48 0.94 5.70
C LEU A 111 -0.81 0.97 7.08
N GLU A 112 -0.68 2.16 7.66
CA GLU A 112 -0.11 2.32 9.00
C GLU A 112 -0.94 1.57 10.06
N LYS A 113 -2.25 1.73 10.03
CA LYS A 113 -3.16 1.08 10.97
C LYS A 113 -3.07 -0.44 10.89
N GLU A 114 -3.04 -0.99 9.67
CA GLU A 114 -3.06 -2.44 9.44
C GLU A 114 -1.73 -3.10 9.79
N TYR A 115 -0.60 -2.49 9.42
CA TYR A 115 0.71 -3.15 9.49
C TYR A 115 1.67 -2.57 10.54
N LEU A 116 1.52 -1.30 10.93
CA LEU A 116 2.46 -0.65 11.84
C LEU A 116 1.85 -0.39 13.23
N GLN A 117 0.53 -0.21 13.31
CA GLN A 117 -0.16 0.10 14.57
C GLN A 117 -1.03 -1.07 15.05
N ALA A 118 -0.86 -2.26 14.45
CA ALA A 118 -1.60 -3.44 14.85
C ALA A 118 -1.24 -3.84 16.29
N THR A 119 -2.25 -3.85 17.16
CA THR A 119 -2.12 -4.24 18.58
C THR A 119 -2.93 -5.48 18.92
N SER A 120 -3.57 -6.08 17.93
CA SER A 120 -4.39 -7.28 18.07
C SER A 120 -4.05 -8.28 16.98
N PRO A 121 -3.95 -9.58 17.25
CA PRO A 121 -4.17 -10.20 18.58
C PRO A 121 -3.01 -10.01 19.56
N TYR A 122 -1.84 -9.54 19.08
CA TYR A 122 -0.64 -9.36 19.90
C TYR A 122 -0.22 -7.90 19.94
N ALA A 123 0.02 -7.37 21.15
CA ALA A 123 0.65 -6.08 21.36
C ALA A 123 2.07 -6.30 21.91
N LEU A 124 3.08 -5.80 21.22
CA LEU A 124 4.47 -5.91 21.66
C LEU A 124 4.69 -5.05 22.93
N ILE A 125 5.15 -5.68 24.01
CA ILE A 125 5.55 -5.00 25.26
C ILE A 125 7.03 -4.65 25.19
N ARG A 126 7.88 -5.65 24.91
CA ARG A 126 9.31 -5.46 24.73
C ARG A 126 9.92 -6.59 23.91
N HIS A 127 11.08 -6.30 23.33
CA HIS A 127 11.94 -7.31 22.69
C HIS A 127 13.40 -7.04 23.01
N ARG A 128 14.20 -8.09 22.94
CA ARG A 128 15.66 -8.03 23.00
C ARG A 128 16.24 -8.88 21.89
N LEU A 129 17.09 -8.28 21.08
CA LEU A 129 17.84 -8.98 20.03
C LEU A 129 19.29 -9.11 20.48
N GLN A 130 19.85 -10.32 20.33
CA GLN A 130 21.26 -10.63 20.52
C GLN A 130 21.78 -11.34 19.28
N GLU A 131 22.91 -10.89 18.77
CA GLU A 131 23.54 -11.50 17.59
C GLU A 131 24.94 -11.97 17.98
N GLU A 132 25.22 -13.25 17.79
CA GLU A 132 26.49 -13.86 18.07
C GLU A 132 26.81 -14.94 17.05
N ASN A 133 28.02 -14.89 16.47
CA ASN A 133 28.54 -15.90 15.53
C ASN A 133 27.57 -16.22 14.36
N GLY A 134 26.88 -15.21 13.83
CA GLY A 134 25.92 -15.38 12.73
C GLY A 134 24.58 -16.02 13.13
N THR A 135 24.32 -16.11 14.43
CA THR A 135 23.05 -16.57 14.99
C THR A 135 22.37 -15.39 15.71
N SER A 136 21.10 -15.19 15.45
CA SER A 136 20.25 -14.23 16.15
C SER A 136 19.40 -14.93 17.21
N ALA A 137 19.39 -14.39 18.42
CA ALA A 137 18.47 -14.78 19.49
C ALA A 137 17.52 -13.62 19.75
N VAL A 138 16.22 -13.90 19.77
CA VAL A 138 15.18 -12.89 20.06
C VAL A 138 14.40 -13.34 21.29
N ASP A 139 14.42 -12.50 22.32
CA ASP A 139 13.51 -12.60 23.46
C ASP A 139 12.35 -11.62 23.26
N VAL A 140 11.12 -12.09 23.37
CA VAL A 140 9.92 -11.28 23.10
C VAL A 140 8.92 -11.43 24.22
N GLU A 141 8.35 -10.32 24.61
CA GLU A 141 7.23 -10.24 25.53
C GLU A 141 6.08 -9.48 24.87
N VAL A 142 4.92 -10.10 24.80
CA VAL A 142 3.71 -9.53 24.17
C VAL A 142 2.50 -9.69 25.06
N LEU A 143 1.53 -8.80 24.87
CA LEU A 143 0.18 -8.94 25.42
C LEU A 143 -0.69 -9.62 24.37
N ASN A 144 -1.37 -10.70 24.74
CA ASN A 144 -2.36 -11.38 23.90
C ASN A 144 -3.66 -11.55 24.71
N GLN A 145 -4.72 -10.84 24.32
CA GLN A 145 -6.04 -10.89 24.97
C GLN A 145 -5.98 -10.74 26.50
N GLY A 146 -5.13 -9.82 27.00
CA GLY A 146 -4.95 -9.56 28.43
C GLY A 146 -3.92 -10.46 29.12
N ASN A 147 -3.38 -11.47 28.46
CA ASN A 147 -2.34 -12.34 28.99
C ASN A 147 -0.97 -11.96 28.46
N THR A 148 0.03 -11.90 29.33
CA THR A 148 1.41 -11.69 28.91
C THR A 148 2.02 -13.03 28.50
N LEU A 149 2.51 -13.08 27.27
CA LEU A 149 3.27 -14.21 26.71
C LEU A 149 4.73 -13.81 26.55
N HIS A 150 5.60 -14.75 26.88
CA HIS A 150 7.04 -14.59 26.70
C HIS A 150 7.61 -15.80 25.97
N TRP A 151 8.45 -15.53 24.96
CA TRP A 151 9.19 -16.61 24.27
C TRP A 151 10.57 -16.14 23.84
N ARG A 152 11.43 -17.13 23.58
CA ARG A 152 12.74 -16.95 23.00
C ARG A 152 12.88 -17.82 21.78
N GLY A 153 13.37 -17.24 20.68
CA GLY A 153 13.68 -17.97 19.46
C GLY A 153 15.12 -17.76 19.01
N LEU A 154 15.61 -18.72 18.23
CA LEU A 154 16.94 -18.70 17.61
C LEU A 154 16.81 -18.88 16.10
N GLY A 155 17.61 -18.16 15.32
CA GLY A 155 17.61 -18.23 13.86
C GLY A 155 18.85 -17.60 13.25
N LYS A 156 18.99 -17.70 11.93
CA LYS A 156 20.07 -17.05 11.18
C LYS A 156 19.88 -15.53 11.05
N GLY A 157 18.69 -15.04 11.38
CA GLY A 157 18.37 -13.62 11.39
C GLY A 157 17.22 -13.32 12.34
N PRO A 158 16.96 -12.03 12.65
CA PRO A 158 15.97 -11.62 13.65
C PRO A 158 14.56 -12.12 13.39
N LEU A 159 14.11 -12.10 12.12
CA LEU A 159 12.77 -12.58 11.76
C LEU A 159 12.62 -14.09 11.88
N GLU A 160 13.64 -14.85 11.47
CA GLU A 160 13.64 -16.30 11.62
C GLU A 160 13.62 -16.67 13.11
N ALA A 161 14.45 -16.01 13.93
CA ALA A 161 14.47 -16.21 15.37
C ALA A 161 13.11 -15.89 16.01
N LEU A 162 12.48 -14.79 15.62
CA LEU A 162 11.15 -14.39 16.11
C LEU A 162 10.11 -15.49 15.83
N VAL A 163 10.06 -15.96 14.57
CA VAL A 163 9.08 -16.97 14.13
C VAL A 163 9.35 -18.33 14.77
N ALA A 164 10.62 -18.73 14.89
CA ALA A 164 10.99 -20.02 15.49
C ALA A 164 10.60 -20.15 16.97
N GLY A 165 10.49 -19.03 17.68
CA GLY A 165 10.09 -19.00 19.08
C GLY A 165 8.60 -18.84 19.30
N LEU A 166 7.80 -18.55 18.26
CA LEU A 166 6.36 -18.37 18.41
C LEU A 166 5.70 -19.61 19.02
N PRO A 167 4.90 -19.45 20.10
CA PRO A 167 4.14 -20.57 20.63
C PRO A 167 3.13 -21.05 19.56
N VAL A 168 3.25 -22.30 19.17
CA VAL A 168 2.28 -22.95 18.29
C VAL A 168 1.00 -23.12 19.08
N ALA A 169 -0.10 -22.49 18.59
CA ALA A 169 -1.42 -22.59 19.20
C ALA A 169 -2.05 -23.97 18.98
#